data_62bc3add866ca60c56fe2db175a783fc
#
_entry.id   62bc3add866ca60c56fe2db175a783fc
#
_cell.length_a   1.000
_cell.length_b   1.000
_cell.length_c   1.000
_cell.angle_alpha   90.00
_cell.angle_beta   90.00
_cell.angle_gamma   90.00
#
_symmetry.space_group_name_H-M   'P 1'
#
loop_
_entity.id
_entity.type
_entity.pdbx_description
1 polymer ?
#
loop_
_entity_poly.entity_id
_entity_poly.type
_entity_poly.pdbx_seq_one_letter_code
_entity_poly.pdbx_strand_id
1 'polypeptide(L)'
;MTSPAAAFNLPTDTRDTRRCLAAVAAMPITDVNRAHPALAALLTAMMHNPPPPAGYLEVLEMARSSLAFLQEEVAARYASKPLPPAENEDEPFRTVVGLWQTMARSYSLVAERGGGDPAVEQKLPLICHRCITYAGLAIVEHYRAHRTVAKGLWLDVHGYYDTADEWGLAGTVVAEPLATVGRSSTCSQAYAAILLSDLANPYGRSPREFAWILRWARRFAPMTAVARPDANEGGRGYGVDLMQDEGLKPVEFMSETPSARLFDTTALGTEVQKVLAQLKQETPPMQLGLGEECTAAQAHRLLLLLYRPWCLAAMPRRYERKAAKGQLPATYGFEKAHYFITGQEFQQPQHVRMFSRAEMDSLWTFRNQLDPTQPLQVRAAQLGFILDNWDICDQSLNGYRLRRGSAGSRVMHGELLATVRE
;
A
#
# COMPACT_ATOMS: atom_id res chain seq x y z
N MET A 1 25.09 -0.95 -33.42
CA MET A 1 24.20 -1.99 -33.99
C MET A 1 23.90 -2.96 -32.87
N THR A 2 22.83 -2.71 -32.11
CA THR A 2 22.34 -3.60 -31.07
C THR A 2 21.56 -4.73 -31.74
N SER A 3 22.02 -5.95 -31.55
CA SER A 3 21.33 -7.17 -32.02
C SER A 3 19.86 -7.14 -31.54
N PRO A 4 18.89 -7.49 -32.39
CA PRO A 4 17.49 -7.60 -31.91
C PRO A 4 17.48 -8.72 -30.88
N ALA A 5 17.22 -8.34 -29.63
CA ALA A 5 17.10 -9.27 -28.53
C ALA A 5 16.01 -10.29 -28.88
N ALA A 6 16.39 -11.57 -28.97
CA ALA A 6 15.47 -12.65 -29.28
C ALA A 6 14.22 -12.55 -28.41
N ALA A 7 13.05 -12.51 -29.05
CA ALA A 7 11.77 -12.48 -28.36
C ALA A 7 11.68 -13.74 -27.48
N PHE A 8 11.23 -13.58 -26.23
CA PHE A 8 10.96 -14.74 -25.38
C PHE A 8 9.85 -15.56 -26.02
N ASN A 9 10.14 -16.81 -26.38
CA ASN A 9 9.18 -17.66 -27.05
C ASN A 9 8.20 -18.24 -26.02
N LEU A 10 6.99 -17.70 -26.01
CA LEU A 10 5.89 -18.29 -25.27
C LEU A 10 5.55 -19.68 -25.83
N PRO A 11 5.10 -20.64 -24.98
CA PRO A 11 4.59 -21.93 -25.44
C PRO A 11 3.46 -21.71 -26.44
N THR A 12 3.54 -22.37 -27.60
CA THR A 12 2.49 -22.33 -28.61
C THR A 12 1.19 -23.05 -28.13
N ASP A 13 1.31 -24.00 -27.21
CA ASP A 13 0.20 -24.67 -26.53
C ASP A 13 0.42 -24.62 -25.02
N THR A 14 -0.38 -23.80 -24.33
CA THR A 14 -0.34 -23.64 -22.88
C THR A 14 -1.05 -24.75 -22.11
N ARG A 15 -1.74 -25.68 -22.79
CA ARG A 15 -2.32 -26.88 -22.15
C ARG A 15 -1.25 -27.91 -21.76
N ASP A 16 -0.06 -27.82 -22.34
CA ASP A 16 1.07 -28.66 -21.94
C ASP A 16 1.77 -28.07 -20.71
N THR A 17 1.51 -28.64 -19.54
CA THR A 17 2.12 -28.25 -18.26
C THR A 17 3.64 -28.21 -18.32
N ARG A 18 4.29 -29.17 -18.96
CA ARG A 18 5.76 -29.24 -19.01
C ARG A 18 6.35 -28.07 -19.78
N ARG A 19 5.72 -27.66 -20.88
CA ARG A 19 6.14 -26.49 -21.65
C ARG A 19 5.96 -25.20 -20.87
N CYS A 20 4.86 -25.07 -20.09
CA CYS A 20 4.64 -23.91 -19.25
C CYS A 20 5.66 -23.85 -18.09
N LEU A 21 5.97 -24.96 -17.43
CA LEU A 21 7.04 -25.02 -16.42
C LEU A 21 8.41 -24.66 -16.99
N ALA A 22 8.76 -25.20 -18.18
CA ALA A 22 10.01 -24.85 -18.86
C ALA A 22 10.08 -23.37 -19.23
N ALA A 23 8.96 -22.75 -19.65
CA ALA A 23 8.88 -21.33 -19.94
C ALA A 23 9.09 -20.46 -18.67
N VAL A 24 8.49 -20.85 -17.54
CA VAL A 24 8.72 -20.16 -16.26
C VAL A 24 10.19 -20.29 -15.82
N ALA A 25 10.78 -21.49 -15.94
CA ALA A 25 12.17 -21.72 -15.57
C ALA A 25 13.17 -20.95 -16.45
N ALA A 26 12.84 -20.75 -17.72
CA ALA A 26 13.68 -20.02 -18.68
C ALA A 26 13.45 -18.50 -18.67
N MET A 27 12.62 -17.98 -17.77
CA MET A 27 12.28 -16.55 -17.70
C MET A 27 13.54 -15.71 -17.44
N PRO A 28 13.83 -14.70 -18.27
CA PRO A 28 15.01 -13.85 -18.10
C PRO A 28 14.80 -12.80 -17.00
N ILE A 29 14.66 -13.22 -15.74
CA ILE A 29 14.28 -12.37 -14.60
C ILE A 29 15.23 -11.19 -14.36
N THR A 30 16.47 -11.26 -14.84
CA THR A 30 17.45 -10.16 -14.75
C THR A 30 17.13 -9.01 -15.70
N ASP A 31 16.35 -9.26 -16.76
CA ASP A 31 15.83 -8.22 -17.67
C ASP A 31 14.34 -8.01 -17.40
N VAL A 32 14.04 -7.16 -16.42
CA VAL A 32 12.67 -6.88 -15.96
C VAL A 32 11.75 -6.40 -17.09
N ASN A 33 12.28 -5.60 -18.03
CA ASN A 33 11.50 -5.07 -19.16
C ASN A 33 11.04 -6.15 -20.13
N ARG A 34 11.75 -7.28 -20.19
CA ARG A 34 11.38 -8.44 -21.02
C ARG A 34 10.62 -9.49 -20.20
N ALA A 35 11.08 -9.77 -19.01
CA ALA A 35 10.52 -10.83 -18.18
C ALA A 35 9.09 -10.52 -17.69
N HIS A 36 8.81 -9.30 -17.25
CA HIS A 36 7.49 -8.94 -16.74
C HIS A 36 6.38 -9.05 -17.79
N PRO A 37 6.50 -8.47 -19.02
CA PRO A 37 5.51 -8.68 -20.06
C PRO A 37 5.41 -10.15 -20.52
N ALA A 38 6.52 -10.88 -20.56
CA ALA A 38 6.51 -12.29 -20.93
C ALA A 38 5.75 -13.16 -19.91
N LEU A 39 5.94 -12.91 -18.61
CA LEU A 39 5.20 -13.60 -17.56
C LEU A 39 3.71 -13.24 -17.60
N ALA A 40 3.37 -11.98 -17.79
CA ALA A 40 1.98 -11.52 -17.94
C ALA A 40 1.30 -12.19 -19.13
N ALA A 41 1.99 -12.26 -20.28
CA ALA A 41 1.46 -12.91 -21.48
C ALA A 41 1.29 -14.42 -21.27
N LEU A 42 2.22 -15.11 -20.60
CA LEU A 42 2.11 -16.53 -20.26
C LEU A 42 0.88 -16.78 -19.37
N LEU A 43 0.73 -16.03 -18.28
CA LEU A 43 -0.41 -16.17 -17.37
C LEU A 43 -1.74 -15.90 -18.08
N THR A 44 -1.81 -14.86 -18.90
CA THR A 44 -2.99 -14.55 -19.71
C THR A 44 -3.30 -15.67 -20.71
N ALA A 45 -2.31 -16.21 -21.39
CA ALA A 45 -2.48 -17.32 -22.33
C ALA A 45 -2.98 -18.59 -21.63
N MET A 46 -2.48 -18.89 -20.41
CA MET A 46 -2.95 -20.02 -19.61
C MET A 46 -4.38 -19.81 -19.09
N MET A 47 -4.83 -18.60 -18.85
CA MET A 47 -6.24 -18.35 -18.52
C MET A 47 -7.18 -18.67 -19.69
N HIS A 48 -6.76 -18.39 -20.93
CA HIS A 48 -7.56 -18.71 -22.11
C HIS A 48 -7.50 -20.18 -22.50
N ASN A 49 -6.34 -20.79 -22.42
CA ASN A 49 -6.08 -22.21 -22.70
C ASN A 49 -5.37 -22.87 -21.52
N PRO A 50 -6.09 -23.13 -20.42
CA PRO A 50 -5.46 -23.60 -19.19
C PRO A 50 -4.95 -25.04 -19.30
N PRO A 51 -3.81 -25.34 -18.65
CA PRO A 51 -3.38 -26.71 -18.41
C PRO A 51 -4.41 -27.52 -17.63
N PRO A 52 -4.23 -28.85 -17.50
CA PRO A 52 -4.98 -29.64 -16.52
C PRO A 52 -4.85 -29.00 -15.11
N PRO A 53 -5.91 -28.99 -14.28
CA PRO A 53 -5.95 -28.19 -13.04
C PRO A 53 -4.78 -28.41 -12.09
N ALA A 54 -4.37 -29.64 -11.84
CA ALA A 54 -3.22 -29.94 -10.98
C ALA A 54 -1.91 -29.41 -11.56
N GLY A 55 -1.69 -29.55 -12.89
CA GLY A 55 -0.53 -28.99 -13.57
C GLY A 55 -0.56 -27.47 -13.63
N TYR A 56 -1.74 -26.86 -13.76
CA TYR A 56 -1.88 -25.40 -13.72
C TYR A 56 -1.45 -24.87 -12.35
N LEU A 57 -1.91 -25.50 -11.26
CA LEU A 57 -1.48 -25.14 -9.91
C LEU A 57 0.05 -25.23 -9.75
N GLU A 58 0.68 -26.26 -10.30
CA GLU A 58 2.14 -26.42 -10.25
C GLU A 58 2.86 -25.26 -10.94
N VAL A 59 2.40 -24.86 -12.14
CA VAL A 59 2.97 -23.73 -12.86
C VAL A 59 2.81 -22.43 -12.09
N LEU A 60 1.63 -22.18 -11.50
CA LEU A 60 1.37 -20.97 -10.72
C LEU A 60 2.28 -20.90 -9.47
N GLU A 61 2.40 -22.00 -8.70
CA GLU A 61 3.27 -22.01 -7.52
C GLU A 61 4.75 -21.83 -7.89
N MET A 62 5.21 -22.40 -9.02
CA MET A 62 6.56 -22.19 -9.52
C MET A 62 6.83 -20.73 -9.93
N ALA A 63 5.84 -20.06 -10.52
CA ALA A 63 5.97 -18.69 -11.00
C ALA A 63 6.03 -17.64 -9.86
N ARG A 64 5.61 -17.98 -8.64
CA ARG A 64 5.38 -17.02 -7.54
C ARG A 64 6.59 -16.17 -7.18
N SER A 65 7.77 -16.78 -7.06
CA SER A 65 8.98 -16.05 -6.65
C SER A 65 9.43 -15.07 -7.72
N SER A 66 9.45 -15.50 -8.98
CA SER A 66 9.77 -14.64 -10.13
C SER A 66 8.75 -13.51 -10.27
N LEU A 67 7.45 -13.82 -10.11
CA LEU A 67 6.39 -12.84 -10.12
C LEU A 67 6.58 -11.78 -9.02
N ALA A 68 6.81 -12.19 -7.78
CA ALA A 68 6.98 -11.26 -6.66
C ALA A 68 8.15 -10.30 -6.90
N PHE A 69 9.28 -10.80 -7.38
CA PHE A 69 10.44 -9.99 -7.73
C PHE A 69 10.13 -8.99 -8.86
N LEU A 70 9.57 -9.47 -9.97
CA LEU A 70 9.27 -8.63 -11.13
C LEU A 70 8.23 -7.54 -10.81
N GLN A 71 7.21 -7.87 -10.03
CA GLN A 71 6.19 -6.93 -9.61
C GLN A 71 6.78 -5.82 -8.73
N GLU A 72 7.69 -6.14 -7.80
CA GLU A 72 8.35 -5.13 -6.96
C GLU A 72 9.23 -4.18 -7.79
N GLU A 73 10.00 -4.73 -8.75
CA GLU A 73 10.85 -3.92 -9.65
C GLU A 73 10.02 -2.98 -10.54
N VAL A 74 8.87 -3.43 -11.05
CA VAL A 74 7.99 -2.57 -11.84
C VAL A 74 7.27 -1.56 -10.93
N ALA A 75 6.84 -1.95 -9.73
CA ALA A 75 6.17 -1.07 -8.78
C ALA A 75 7.07 0.10 -8.34
N ALA A 76 8.38 -0.06 -8.30
CA ALA A 76 9.33 1.01 -8.01
C ALA A 76 9.22 2.21 -9.00
N ARG A 77 8.59 2.02 -10.15
CA ARG A 77 8.40 3.08 -11.16
C ARG A 77 7.32 4.11 -10.77
N TYR A 78 6.36 3.71 -9.93
CA TYR A 78 5.26 4.59 -9.46
C TYR A 78 5.19 4.71 -7.94
N ALA A 79 5.66 3.72 -7.19
CA ALA A 79 5.65 3.78 -5.74
C ALA A 79 6.58 4.89 -5.24
N SER A 80 6.17 5.58 -4.18
CA SER A 80 6.99 6.62 -3.53
C SER A 80 7.34 7.82 -4.45
N LYS A 81 6.50 8.09 -5.44
CA LYS A 81 6.67 9.25 -6.34
C LYS A 81 5.87 10.45 -5.83
N PRO A 82 6.26 11.67 -6.24
CA PRO A 82 5.50 12.88 -5.93
C PRO A 82 4.08 12.86 -6.50
N LEU A 83 3.16 13.56 -5.86
CA LEU A 83 1.75 13.65 -6.24
C LEU A 83 1.43 15.00 -6.93
N PRO A 84 0.47 15.02 -7.86
CA PRO A 84 -0.31 13.90 -8.41
C PRO A 84 0.54 12.95 -9.26
N PRO A 85 0.08 11.70 -9.48
CA PRO A 85 0.79 10.76 -10.36
C PRO A 85 1.03 11.32 -11.76
N ALA A 86 2.18 11.04 -12.35
CA ALA A 86 2.49 11.41 -13.72
C ALA A 86 1.91 10.40 -14.71
N GLU A 87 1.68 10.82 -15.95
CA GLU A 87 1.11 9.95 -16.99
C GLU A 87 1.95 8.68 -17.25
N ASN A 88 3.26 8.79 -17.21
CA ASN A 88 4.19 7.67 -17.39
C ASN A 88 4.20 6.67 -16.22
N GLU A 89 3.54 6.98 -15.10
CA GLU A 89 3.37 6.08 -13.95
C GLU A 89 2.09 5.24 -14.06
N ASP A 90 1.16 5.62 -14.94
CA ASP A 90 -0.15 4.96 -15.08
C ASP A 90 -0.06 3.56 -15.68
N GLU A 91 0.76 3.39 -16.70
CA GLU A 91 0.89 2.10 -17.38
C GLU A 91 1.59 1.06 -16.48
N PRO A 92 2.75 1.33 -15.84
CA PRO A 92 3.34 0.42 -14.86
C PRO A 92 2.38 0.06 -13.72
N PHE A 93 1.65 1.03 -13.18
CA PHE A 93 0.66 0.79 -12.12
C PHE A 93 -0.45 -0.17 -12.58
N ARG A 94 -1.09 0.10 -13.72
CA ARG A 94 -2.16 -0.76 -14.26
C ARG A 94 -1.66 -2.17 -14.56
N THR A 95 -0.44 -2.27 -15.07
CA THR A 95 0.16 -3.56 -15.41
C THR A 95 0.41 -4.40 -14.16
N VAL A 96 0.96 -3.80 -13.09
CA VAL A 96 1.18 -4.50 -11.81
C VAL A 96 -0.14 -4.93 -11.16
N VAL A 97 -1.12 -4.02 -11.06
CA VAL A 97 -2.44 -4.35 -10.50
C VAL A 97 -3.13 -5.46 -11.32
N GLY A 98 -3.13 -5.33 -12.65
CA GLY A 98 -3.74 -6.33 -13.54
C GLY A 98 -3.09 -7.71 -13.42
N LEU A 99 -1.77 -7.76 -13.21
CA LEU A 99 -1.07 -9.03 -13.07
C LEU A 99 -1.36 -9.71 -11.71
N TRP A 100 -1.51 -8.94 -10.61
CA TRP A 100 -1.99 -9.47 -9.35
C TRP A 100 -3.41 -10.03 -9.45
N GLN A 101 -4.32 -9.32 -10.13
CA GLN A 101 -5.68 -9.81 -10.40
C GLN A 101 -5.66 -11.07 -11.28
N THR A 102 -4.80 -11.11 -12.30
CA THR A 102 -4.63 -12.30 -13.15
C THR A 102 -4.20 -13.51 -12.34
N MET A 103 -3.27 -13.34 -11.40
CA MET A 103 -2.87 -14.42 -10.49
C MET A 103 -4.04 -14.91 -9.63
N ALA A 104 -4.78 -14.01 -8.98
CA ALA A 104 -5.93 -14.39 -8.16
C ALA A 104 -6.96 -15.21 -8.97
N ARG A 105 -7.31 -14.70 -10.16
CA ARG A 105 -8.26 -15.39 -11.06
C ARG A 105 -7.73 -16.72 -11.58
N SER A 106 -6.43 -16.83 -11.83
CA SER A 106 -5.81 -18.09 -12.26
C SER A 106 -5.96 -19.19 -11.20
N TYR A 107 -5.77 -18.85 -9.91
CA TYR A 107 -6.03 -19.80 -8.82
C TYR A 107 -7.51 -20.14 -8.69
N SER A 108 -8.42 -19.16 -8.82
CA SER A 108 -9.87 -19.43 -8.83
C SER A 108 -10.25 -20.40 -9.95
N LEU A 109 -9.70 -20.20 -11.16
CA LEU A 109 -9.94 -21.06 -12.31
C LEU A 109 -9.43 -22.49 -12.08
N VAL A 110 -8.34 -22.68 -11.32
CA VAL A 110 -7.87 -24.03 -10.91
C VAL A 110 -8.91 -24.71 -10.06
N ALA A 111 -9.49 -24.02 -9.06
CA ALA A 111 -10.54 -24.60 -8.21
C ALA A 111 -11.81 -24.92 -9.00
N GLU A 112 -12.29 -23.99 -9.83
CA GLU A 112 -13.49 -24.15 -10.65
C GLU A 112 -13.41 -25.36 -11.60
N ARG A 113 -12.24 -25.54 -12.23
CA ARG A 113 -12.04 -26.62 -13.21
C ARG A 113 -11.62 -27.94 -12.58
N GLY A 114 -11.08 -27.89 -11.36
CA GLY A 114 -10.57 -29.04 -10.63
C GLY A 114 -11.60 -29.74 -9.71
N GLY A 115 -12.85 -29.32 -9.78
CA GLY A 115 -13.91 -29.95 -9.00
C GLY A 115 -14.00 -31.47 -9.30
N GLY A 116 -13.96 -32.30 -8.24
CA GLY A 116 -13.92 -33.77 -8.35
C GLY A 116 -12.52 -34.38 -8.60
N ASP A 117 -11.47 -33.54 -8.75
CA ASP A 117 -10.09 -34.03 -8.77
C ASP A 117 -9.51 -34.02 -7.35
N PRO A 118 -9.24 -35.18 -6.73
CA PRO A 118 -8.72 -35.26 -5.36
C PRO A 118 -7.41 -34.50 -5.16
N ALA A 119 -6.57 -34.42 -6.20
CA ALA A 119 -5.29 -33.70 -6.14
C ALA A 119 -5.50 -32.19 -5.99
N VAL A 120 -6.57 -31.65 -6.57
CA VAL A 120 -6.96 -30.23 -6.46
C VAL A 120 -7.74 -30.00 -5.17
N GLU A 121 -8.67 -30.87 -4.82
CA GLU A 121 -9.49 -30.74 -3.61
C GLU A 121 -8.65 -30.69 -2.34
N GLN A 122 -7.60 -31.49 -2.23
CA GLN A 122 -6.64 -31.42 -1.12
C GLN A 122 -5.87 -30.09 -1.06
N LYS A 123 -5.84 -29.32 -2.14
CA LYS A 123 -5.15 -28.03 -2.23
C LYS A 123 -6.09 -26.83 -2.17
N LEU A 124 -7.40 -27.02 -2.01
CA LEU A 124 -8.36 -25.93 -1.92
C LEU A 124 -7.99 -24.88 -0.85
N PRO A 125 -7.55 -25.24 0.37
CA PRO A 125 -7.11 -24.23 1.34
C PRO A 125 -5.97 -23.36 0.81
N LEU A 126 -5.00 -23.96 0.12
CA LEU A 126 -3.90 -23.24 -0.51
C LEU A 126 -4.42 -22.32 -1.63
N ILE A 127 -5.29 -22.81 -2.48
CA ILE A 127 -5.85 -22.05 -3.61
C ILE A 127 -6.63 -20.84 -3.09
N CYS A 128 -7.53 -21.00 -2.13
CA CYS A 128 -8.27 -19.91 -1.51
C CYS A 128 -7.33 -18.86 -0.88
N HIS A 129 -6.32 -19.33 -0.15
CA HIS A 129 -5.32 -18.43 0.43
C HIS A 129 -4.59 -17.61 -0.64
N ARG A 130 -4.24 -18.21 -1.77
CA ARG A 130 -3.60 -17.52 -2.89
C ARG A 130 -4.53 -16.49 -3.54
N CYS A 131 -5.79 -16.82 -3.76
CA CYS A 131 -6.79 -15.89 -4.28
C CYS A 131 -6.88 -14.63 -3.40
N ILE A 132 -7.06 -14.81 -2.08
CA ILE A 132 -7.14 -13.71 -1.12
C ILE A 132 -5.85 -12.88 -1.13
N THR A 133 -4.69 -13.54 -1.09
CA THR A 133 -3.39 -12.87 -1.05
C THR A 133 -3.17 -11.99 -2.29
N TYR A 134 -3.39 -12.53 -3.50
CA TYR A 134 -3.13 -11.78 -4.72
C TYR A 134 -4.17 -10.70 -4.99
N ALA A 135 -5.44 -10.93 -4.67
CA ALA A 135 -6.45 -9.88 -4.72
C ALA A 135 -6.13 -8.75 -3.71
N GLY A 136 -5.68 -9.10 -2.51
CA GLY A 136 -5.23 -8.13 -1.52
C GLY A 136 -4.00 -7.32 -1.95
N LEU A 137 -3.04 -7.94 -2.65
CA LEU A 137 -1.89 -7.22 -3.20
C LEU A 137 -2.32 -6.18 -4.25
N ALA A 138 -3.36 -6.44 -5.05
CA ALA A 138 -3.90 -5.43 -5.95
C ALA A 138 -4.43 -4.19 -5.19
N ILE A 139 -5.05 -4.36 -4.02
CA ILE A 139 -5.45 -3.25 -3.15
C ILE A 139 -4.22 -2.51 -2.60
N VAL A 140 -3.22 -3.25 -2.11
CA VAL A 140 -1.98 -2.69 -1.57
C VAL A 140 -1.26 -1.78 -2.58
N GLU A 141 -1.28 -2.16 -3.87
CA GLU A 141 -0.66 -1.32 -4.90
C GLU A 141 -1.36 0.03 -5.08
N HIS A 142 -2.67 0.11 -4.86
CA HIS A 142 -3.38 1.40 -4.84
C HIS A 142 -2.87 2.29 -3.71
N TYR A 143 -2.63 1.73 -2.53
CA TYR A 143 -2.05 2.47 -1.40
C TYR A 143 -0.64 2.94 -1.69
N ARG A 144 0.22 2.08 -2.26
CA ARG A 144 1.60 2.41 -2.65
C ARG A 144 1.68 3.52 -3.70
N ALA A 145 0.68 3.56 -4.59
CA ALA A 145 0.56 4.59 -5.63
C ALA A 145 -0.22 5.83 -5.19
N HIS A 146 -0.67 5.90 -3.94
CA HIS A 146 -1.58 6.95 -3.43
C HIS A 146 -2.83 7.15 -4.31
N ARG A 147 -3.38 6.06 -4.83
CA ARG A 147 -4.60 6.05 -5.66
C ARG A 147 -5.75 5.44 -4.89
N THR A 148 -6.95 5.96 -5.13
CA THR A 148 -8.18 5.34 -4.60
C THR A 148 -8.26 3.90 -5.08
N VAL A 149 -8.62 2.97 -4.19
CA VAL A 149 -8.84 1.56 -4.54
C VAL A 149 -9.91 1.50 -5.64
N ALA A 150 -9.61 0.76 -6.70
CA ALA A 150 -10.51 0.64 -7.83
C ALA A 150 -11.75 -0.16 -7.44
N LYS A 151 -12.89 0.18 -8.07
CA LYS A 151 -14.16 -0.51 -7.84
C LYS A 151 -14.04 -2.01 -8.14
N GLY A 152 -14.66 -2.82 -7.28
CA GLY A 152 -14.70 -4.27 -7.40
C GLY A 152 -13.56 -4.99 -6.68
N LEU A 153 -12.45 -4.33 -6.33
CA LEU A 153 -11.32 -5.01 -5.69
C LEU A 153 -11.64 -5.51 -4.28
N TRP A 154 -12.40 -4.75 -3.51
CA TRP A 154 -12.85 -5.22 -2.20
C TRP A 154 -13.83 -6.38 -2.34
N LEU A 155 -14.76 -6.33 -3.30
CA LEU A 155 -15.68 -7.43 -3.58
C LEU A 155 -14.94 -8.70 -3.99
N ASP A 156 -13.88 -8.61 -4.80
CA ASP A 156 -13.04 -9.76 -5.17
C ASP A 156 -12.42 -10.40 -3.91
N VAL A 157 -11.81 -9.60 -3.03
CA VAL A 157 -11.20 -10.10 -1.78
C VAL A 157 -12.24 -10.70 -0.84
N HIS A 158 -13.38 -10.04 -0.68
CA HIS A 158 -14.48 -10.52 0.15
C HIS A 158 -15.05 -11.84 -0.38
N GLY A 159 -15.28 -11.94 -1.69
CA GLY A 159 -15.81 -13.16 -2.31
C GLY A 159 -14.86 -14.35 -2.14
N TYR A 160 -13.56 -14.15 -2.29
CA TYR A 160 -12.58 -15.23 -2.04
C TYR A 160 -12.53 -15.64 -0.56
N TYR A 161 -12.67 -14.67 0.36
CA TYR A 161 -12.73 -14.99 1.78
C TYR A 161 -14.02 -15.71 2.15
N ASP A 162 -15.17 -15.23 1.68
CA ASP A 162 -16.49 -15.84 1.93
C ASP A 162 -16.54 -17.28 1.43
N THR A 163 -16.03 -17.53 0.22
CA THR A 163 -15.89 -18.89 -0.33
C THR A 163 -15.06 -19.80 0.60
N ALA A 164 -13.93 -19.30 1.13
CA ALA A 164 -13.10 -20.07 2.04
C ALA A 164 -13.81 -20.33 3.39
N ASP A 165 -14.58 -19.36 3.87
CA ASP A 165 -15.37 -19.45 5.11
C ASP A 165 -16.53 -20.47 4.94
N GLU A 166 -17.30 -20.36 3.86
CA GLU A 166 -18.40 -21.28 3.55
C GLU A 166 -17.96 -22.73 3.36
N TRP A 167 -16.78 -22.95 2.78
CA TRP A 167 -16.22 -24.29 2.62
C TRP A 167 -15.54 -24.83 3.89
N GLY A 168 -15.53 -24.05 5.00
CA GLY A 168 -14.87 -24.43 6.26
C GLY A 168 -13.34 -24.46 6.18
N LEU A 169 -12.75 -23.80 5.18
CA LEU A 169 -11.31 -23.80 4.90
C LEU A 169 -10.58 -22.58 5.48
N ALA A 170 -11.32 -21.57 5.96
CA ALA A 170 -10.79 -20.28 6.38
C ALA A 170 -9.71 -20.38 7.46
N GLY A 171 -9.79 -21.37 8.36
CA GLY A 171 -8.83 -21.62 9.42
C GLY A 171 -7.73 -22.65 9.09
N THR A 172 -7.75 -23.25 7.90
CA THR A 172 -6.79 -24.29 7.52
C THR A 172 -5.41 -23.68 7.25
N VAL A 173 -4.38 -24.21 7.92
CA VAL A 173 -3.00 -23.73 7.80
C VAL A 173 -2.39 -24.17 6.48
N VAL A 174 -1.82 -23.24 5.75
CA VAL A 174 -1.10 -23.45 4.49
C VAL A 174 0.32 -22.90 4.55
N ALA A 175 1.24 -23.48 3.81
CA ALA A 175 2.61 -22.98 3.71
C ALA A 175 2.67 -21.69 2.90
N GLU A 176 3.43 -20.70 3.41
CA GLU A 176 3.72 -19.43 2.72
C GLU A 176 5.23 -19.15 2.73
N PRO A 177 5.98 -19.84 1.85
CA PRO A 177 7.44 -19.76 1.83
C PRO A 177 8.00 -18.39 1.42
N LEU A 178 7.19 -17.56 0.74
CA LEU A 178 7.59 -16.21 0.32
C LEU A 178 7.38 -15.16 1.43
N ALA A 179 6.70 -15.53 2.52
CA ALA A 179 6.51 -14.59 3.62
C ALA A 179 7.82 -14.37 4.40
N THR A 180 8.12 -13.10 4.67
CA THR A 180 9.26 -12.72 5.52
C THR A 180 8.99 -12.96 7.00
N VAL A 181 7.72 -13.02 7.41
CA VAL A 181 7.26 -13.30 8.77
C VAL A 181 6.16 -14.36 8.68
N GLY A 182 6.32 -15.44 9.45
CA GLY A 182 5.37 -16.56 9.45
C GLY A 182 5.39 -17.33 8.12
N ARG A 183 6.07 -18.47 8.09
CA ARG A 183 6.14 -19.34 6.90
C ARG A 183 4.86 -20.18 6.67
N SER A 184 3.84 -19.92 7.45
CA SER A 184 2.51 -20.51 7.31
C SER A 184 1.45 -19.48 7.66
N SER A 185 0.28 -19.60 7.06
CA SER A 185 -0.84 -18.68 7.23
C SER A 185 -2.16 -19.42 6.99
N THR A 186 -3.28 -18.77 7.31
CA THR A 186 -4.63 -19.23 6.97
C THR A 186 -5.32 -18.19 6.08
N CYS A 187 -6.44 -18.55 5.46
CA CYS A 187 -7.25 -17.60 4.69
C CYS A 187 -7.71 -16.43 5.57
N SER A 188 -8.17 -16.71 6.81
CA SER A 188 -8.57 -15.68 7.77
C SER A 188 -7.42 -14.73 8.10
N GLN A 189 -6.20 -15.25 8.29
CA GLN A 189 -5.02 -14.41 8.58
C GLN A 189 -4.60 -13.57 7.37
N ALA A 190 -4.65 -14.14 6.15
CA ALA A 190 -4.36 -13.39 4.93
C ALA A 190 -5.36 -12.24 4.74
N TYR A 191 -6.64 -12.52 4.95
CA TYR A 191 -7.69 -11.51 4.88
C TYR A 191 -7.54 -10.44 5.96
N ALA A 192 -7.34 -10.83 7.22
CA ALA A 192 -7.13 -9.91 8.33
C ALA A 192 -5.91 -9.00 8.11
N ALA A 193 -4.84 -9.49 7.51
CA ALA A 193 -3.67 -8.67 7.21
C ALA A 193 -3.99 -7.54 6.20
N ILE A 194 -4.88 -7.78 5.24
CA ILE A 194 -5.35 -6.76 4.30
C ILE A 194 -6.17 -5.71 5.06
N LEU A 195 -7.12 -6.15 5.91
CA LEU A 195 -7.96 -5.28 6.72
C LEU A 195 -7.15 -4.41 7.68
N LEU A 196 -6.15 -4.97 8.36
CA LEU A 196 -5.24 -4.21 9.23
C LEU A 196 -4.42 -3.19 8.45
N SER A 197 -4.02 -3.52 7.22
CA SER A 197 -3.27 -2.59 6.36
C SER A 197 -4.12 -1.39 5.95
N ASP A 198 -5.41 -1.59 5.68
CA ASP A 198 -6.36 -0.52 5.39
C ASP A 198 -6.61 0.37 6.62
N LEU A 199 -6.86 -0.22 7.80
CA LEU A 199 -7.04 0.51 9.06
C LEU A 199 -5.84 1.36 9.46
N ALA A 200 -4.65 1.04 8.99
CA ALA A 200 -3.42 1.77 9.30
C ALA A 200 -3.37 3.19 8.70
N ASN A 201 -4.39 3.63 7.98
CA ASN A 201 -4.40 4.87 7.20
C ASN A 201 -3.22 4.94 6.21
N PRO A 202 -3.17 4.05 5.22
CA PRO A 202 -2.03 3.88 4.32
C PRO A 202 -1.63 5.15 3.57
N TYR A 203 -2.59 5.99 3.21
CA TYR A 203 -2.36 7.27 2.53
C TYR A 203 -1.68 8.33 3.41
N GLY A 204 -1.68 8.15 4.72
CA GLY A 204 -1.03 9.02 5.69
C GLY A 204 0.33 8.51 6.16
N ARG A 205 0.94 7.55 5.48
CA ARG A 205 2.21 6.91 5.88
C ARG A 205 3.29 7.14 4.85
N SER A 206 4.52 7.28 5.32
CA SER A 206 5.66 7.24 4.42
C SER A 206 5.81 5.84 3.79
N PRO A 207 6.41 5.72 2.60
CA PRO A 207 6.60 4.42 1.94
C PRO A 207 7.32 3.39 2.83
N ARG A 208 8.31 3.85 3.60
CA ARG A 208 9.05 3.01 4.54
C ARG A 208 8.19 2.52 5.71
N GLU A 209 7.41 3.42 6.33
CA GLU A 209 6.47 3.03 7.38
C GLU A 209 5.40 2.08 6.85
N PHE A 210 4.91 2.30 5.64
CA PHE A 210 3.91 1.42 5.05
C PHE A 210 4.46 0.02 4.75
N ALA A 211 5.71 -0.10 4.31
CA ALA A 211 6.37 -1.41 4.18
C ALA A 211 6.46 -2.16 5.52
N TRP A 212 6.77 -1.46 6.62
CA TRP A 212 6.73 -2.06 7.96
C TRP A 212 5.31 -2.46 8.37
N ILE A 213 4.31 -1.61 8.10
CA ILE A 213 2.90 -1.90 8.39
C ILE A 213 2.44 -3.17 7.68
N LEU A 214 2.76 -3.37 6.41
CA LEU A 214 2.41 -4.59 5.67
C LEU A 214 3.01 -5.86 6.31
N ARG A 215 4.25 -5.76 6.80
CA ARG A 215 4.90 -6.84 7.56
C ARG A 215 4.21 -7.07 8.90
N TRP A 216 3.94 -6.00 9.65
CA TRP A 216 3.34 -6.08 10.98
C TRP A 216 1.87 -6.52 10.91
N ALA A 217 1.12 -6.12 9.91
CA ALA A 217 -0.23 -6.62 9.66
C ALA A 217 -0.25 -8.14 9.54
N ARG A 218 0.68 -8.74 8.80
CA ARG A 218 0.84 -10.21 8.72
C ARG A 218 1.27 -10.83 10.06
N ARG A 219 2.18 -10.18 10.79
CA ARG A 219 2.64 -10.62 12.13
C ARG A 219 1.50 -10.64 13.14
N PHE A 220 0.61 -9.66 13.09
CA PHE A 220 -0.46 -9.49 14.06
C PHE A 220 -1.81 -10.09 13.63
N ALA A 221 -2.01 -10.41 12.36
CA ALA A 221 -3.23 -11.03 11.86
C ALA A 221 -3.67 -12.28 12.65
N PRO A 222 -2.75 -13.17 13.12
CA PRO A 222 -3.15 -14.31 13.96
C PRO A 222 -3.81 -13.93 15.29
N MET A 223 -3.71 -12.67 15.72
CA MET A 223 -4.32 -12.15 16.96
C MET A 223 -5.66 -11.46 16.71
N THR A 224 -6.25 -11.66 15.55
CA THR A 224 -7.56 -11.13 15.19
C THR A 224 -8.51 -12.26 14.82
N ALA A 225 -9.81 -11.98 14.88
CA ALA A 225 -10.83 -12.92 14.39
C ALA A 225 -11.83 -12.18 13.50
N VAL A 226 -12.30 -12.88 12.47
CA VAL A 226 -13.42 -12.46 11.62
C VAL A 226 -14.55 -13.44 11.88
N ALA A 227 -15.67 -12.94 12.42
CA ALA A 227 -16.78 -13.78 12.85
C ALA A 227 -18.13 -13.21 12.41
N ARG A 228 -19.13 -14.05 12.30
CA ARG A 228 -20.52 -13.62 12.10
C ARG A 228 -21.00 -12.89 13.37
N PRO A 229 -21.78 -11.80 13.25
CA PRO A 229 -22.35 -11.12 14.42
C PRO A 229 -23.26 -12.08 15.21
N ASP A 230 -23.05 -12.15 16.53
CA ASP A 230 -24.00 -12.80 17.42
C ASP A 230 -25.11 -11.83 17.79
N ALA A 231 -26.37 -12.32 17.79
CA ALA A 231 -27.55 -11.48 18.04
C ALA A 231 -27.58 -10.79 19.42
N ASN A 232 -26.71 -11.21 20.35
CA ASN A 232 -26.66 -10.72 21.73
C ASN A 232 -25.45 -9.83 22.07
N GLU A 233 -24.49 -9.67 21.16
CA GLU A 233 -23.34 -8.78 21.38
C GLU A 233 -23.54 -7.44 20.69
N GLY A 234 -23.82 -6.40 21.49
CA GLY A 234 -23.80 -5.02 21.03
C GLY A 234 -22.38 -4.69 20.50
N GLY A 235 -22.21 -4.76 19.19
CA GLY A 235 -20.90 -4.67 18.55
C GLY A 235 -20.23 -3.34 18.78
N ARG A 236 -19.11 -3.39 19.48
CA ARG A 236 -18.13 -2.30 19.49
C ARG A 236 -16.96 -2.70 18.63
N GLY A 237 -16.40 -1.77 17.85
CA GLY A 237 -15.24 -2.02 17.02
C GLY A 237 -15.53 -1.89 15.53
N TYR A 238 -14.95 -2.74 14.73
CA TYR A 238 -15.05 -2.72 13.29
C TYR A 238 -15.78 -3.96 12.77
N GLY A 239 -16.38 -3.80 11.62
CA GLY A 239 -16.91 -4.90 10.85
C GLY A 239 -16.85 -4.61 9.36
N VAL A 240 -17.20 -5.59 8.56
CA VAL A 240 -17.24 -5.52 7.11
C VAL A 240 -18.49 -6.23 6.61
N ASP A 241 -19.09 -5.71 5.58
CA ASP A 241 -20.14 -6.41 4.82
C ASP A 241 -19.48 -6.96 3.54
N LEU A 242 -19.45 -8.29 3.42
CA LEU A 242 -18.78 -8.97 2.31
C LEU A 242 -19.42 -8.71 0.94
N MET A 243 -20.62 -8.13 0.91
CA MET A 243 -21.32 -7.73 -0.31
C MET A 243 -21.15 -6.23 -0.65
N GLN A 244 -20.33 -5.50 0.12
CA GLN A 244 -20.02 -4.10 -0.13
C GLN A 244 -18.58 -3.94 -0.64
N ASP A 245 -18.38 -3.02 -1.60
CA ASP A 245 -17.06 -2.75 -2.21
C ASP A 245 -16.24 -1.78 -1.36
N GLU A 246 -15.99 -2.13 -0.11
CA GLU A 246 -15.27 -1.29 0.85
C GLU A 246 -14.66 -2.12 2.00
N GLY A 247 -13.60 -1.56 2.62
CA GLY A 247 -12.94 -2.17 3.77
C GLY A 247 -13.76 -2.06 5.06
N LEU A 248 -13.07 -2.17 6.21
CA LEU A 248 -13.67 -2.11 7.53
C LEU A 248 -14.35 -0.78 7.83
N LYS A 249 -15.53 -0.86 8.44
CA LYS A 249 -16.28 0.27 9.00
C LYS A 249 -16.49 0.09 10.51
N PRO A 250 -16.70 1.19 11.24
CA PRO A 250 -17.25 1.09 12.59
C PRO A 250 -18.60 0.36 12.54
N VAL A 251 -18.81 -0.56 13.48
CA VAL A 251 -20.04 -1.36 13.53
C VAL A 251 -21.29 -0.51 13.59
N GLU A 252 -21.24 0.64 14.25
CA GLU A 252 -22.34 1.62 14.35
C GLU A 252 -22.83 2.18 12.99
N PHE A 253 -22.02 2.04 11.94
CA PHE A 253 -22.35 2.46 10.56
C PHE A 253 -22.65 1.28 9.62
N MET A 254 -22.73 0.08 10.16
CA MET A 254 -23.04 -1.11 9.38
C MET A 254 -24.55 -1.38 9.40
N SER A 255 -25.05 -1.90 8.28
CA SER A 255 -26.38 -2.49 8.24
C SER A 255 -26.33 -3.94 8.72
N GLU A 256 -27.34 -4.39 9.38
CA GLU A 256 -27.51 -5.80 9.74
C GLU A 256 -27.82 -6.62 8.47
N THR A 257 -26.83 -7.32 7.97
CA THR A 257 -26.95 -8.19 6.79
C THR A 257 -26.40 -9.59 7.08
N PRO A 258 -26.85 -10.63 6.41
CA PRO A 258 -26.27 -11.98 6.56
C PRO A 258 -24.79 -12.06 6.17
N SER A 259 -24.34 -11.15 5.31
CA SER A 259 -22.96 -11.03 4.84
C SER A 259 -22.07 -10.22 5.78
N ALA A 260 -22.62 -9.61 6.84
CA ALA A 260 -21.85 -8.87 7.83
C ALA A 260 -20.88 -9.80 8.60
N ARG A 261 -19.69 -9.31 8.85
CA ARG A 261 -18.67 -9.95 9.70
C ARG A 261 -18.12 -8.90 10.69
N LEU A 262 -17.97 -9.31 11.93
CA LEU A 262 -17.27 -8.53 12.96
C LEU A 262 -15.78 -8.82 12.89
N PHE A 263 -14.98 -7.79 13.12
CA PHE A 263 -13.54 -7.88 13.20
C PHE A 263 -13.08 -7.69 14.65
N ASP A 264 -12.82 -8.79 15.34
CA ASP A 264 -12.35 -8.77 16.73
C ASP A 264 -10.84 -8.56 16.80
N THR A 265 -10.44 -7.56 17.55
CA THR A 265 -9.04 -7.16 17.79
C THR A 265 -8.65 -7.19 19.26
N THR A 266 -9.40 -7.84 20.12
CA THR A 266 -9.17 -7.89 21.56
C THR A 266 -7.83 -8.52 21.91
N ALA A 267 -7.54 -9.70 21.34
CA ALA A 267 -6.26 -10.37 21.53
C ALA A 267 -5.09 -9.57 20.91
N LEU A 268 -5.34 -8.91 19.77
CA LEU A 268 -4.38 -7.99 19.14
C LEU A 268 -4.00 -6.86 20.09
N GLY A 269 -5.00 -6.23 20.75
CA GLY A 269 -4.77 -5.14 21.70
C GLY A 269 -3.81 -5.55 22.83
N THR A 270 -4.02 -6.74 23.40
CA THR A 270 -3.16 -7.30 24.45
C THR A 270 -1.74 -7.54 23.96
N GLU A 271 -1.57 -8.16 22.80
CA GLU A 271 -0.25 -8.44 22.24
C GLU A 271 0.51 -7.15 21.86
N VAL A 272 -0.17 -6.17 21.25
CA VAL A 272 0.44 -4.87 20.92
C VAL A 272 0.93 -4.14 22.16
N GLN A 273 0.16 -4.14 23.27
CA GLN A 273 0.58 -3.53 24.53
C GLN A 273 1.83 -4.22 25.09
N LYS A 274 1.88 -5.56 25.04
CA LYS A 274 3.07 -6.33 25.45
C LYS A 274 4.30 -5.96 24.62
N VAL A 275 4.15 -5.91 23.31
CA VAL A 275 5.25 -5.54 22.38
C VAL A 275 5.70 -4.09 22.64
N LEU A 276 4.77 -3.14 22.86
CA LEU A 276 5.11 -1.76 23.22
C LEU A 276 5.92 -1.67 24.53
N ALA A 277 5.56 -2.47 25.54
CA ALA A 277 6.32 -2.53 26.79
C ALA A 277 7.74 -3.06 26.58
N GLN A 278 7.92 -4.10 25.75
CA GLN A 278 9.25 -4.65 25.42
C GLN A 278 10.11 -3.66 24.60
N LEU A 279 9.50 -2.93 23.65
CA LEU A 279 10.20 -1.89 22.89
C LEU A 279 10.69 -0.74 23.78
N LYS A 280 9.93 -0.38 24.83
CA LYS A 280 10.38 0.60 25.85
C LYS A 280 11.59 0.13 26.63
N GLN A 281 11.79 -1.18 26.77
CA GLN A 281 12.95 -1.81 27.37
C GLN A 281 14.09 -2.03 26.37
N GLU A 282 14.01 -1.37 25.21
CA GLU A 282 14.99 -1.45 24.12
C GLU A 282 15.18 -2.85 23.52
N THR A 283 14.20 -3.75 23.70
CA THR A 283 14.22 -5.06 23.03
C THR A 283 14.30 -4.86 21.52
N PRO A 284 15.23 -5.53 20.81
CA PRO A 284 15.38 -5.38 19.37
C PRO A 284 14.11 -5.77 18.61
N PRO A 285 13.65 -4.95 17.64
CA PRO A 285 12.43 -5.21 16.87
C PRO A 285 12.42 -6.58 16.16
N MET A 286 13.58 -7.06 15.73
CA MET A 286 13.74 -8.39 15.12
C MET A 286 13.26 -9.52 16.05
N GLN A 287 13.62 -9.45 17.34
CA GLN A 287 13.21 -10.46 18.34
C GLN A 287 11.69 -10.46 18.59
N LEU A 288 11.03 -9.34 18.31
CA LEU A 288 9.59 -9.17 18.42
C LEU A 288 8.84 -9.48 17.11
N GLY A 289 9.54 -9.93 16.08
CA GLY A 289 8.97 -10.21 14.74
C GLY A 289 8.63 -8.95 13.93
N LEU A 290 9.19 -7.79 14.30
CA LEU A 290 8.91 -6.50 13.63
C LEU A 290 9.89 -6.20 12.48
N GLY A 291 10.98 -6.98 12.34
CA GLY A 291 12.01 -6.83 11.32
C GLY A 291 13.25 -6.08 11.81
N GLU A 292 14.24 -5.98 10.93
CA GLU A 292 15.56 -5.39 11.21
C GLU A 292 15.68 -3.94 10.77
N GLU A 293 14.79 -3.48 9.88
CA GLU A 293 14.93 -2.19 9.19
C GLU A 293 14.52 -0.98 10.04
N CYS A 294 14.04 -1.20 11.25
CA CYS A 294 13.64 -0.14 12.17
C CYS A 294 14.34 -0.26 13.53
N THR A 295 14.62 0.89 14.15
CA THR A 295 15.08 0.93 15.54
C THR A 295 13.92 0.68 16.51
N ALA A 296 14.22 0.31 17.77
CA ALA A 296 13.19 0.14 18.81
C ALA A 296 12.35 1.40 19.01
N ALA A 297 12.97 2.59 18.95
CA ALA A 297 12.25 3.87 19.06
C ALA A 297 11.31 4.13 17.88
N GLN A 298 11.74 3.83 16.64
CA GLN A 298 10.90 3.96 15.46
C GLN A 298 9.72 2.98 15.49
N ALA A 299 10.00 1.72 15.83
CA ALA A 299 8.98 0.69 15.97
C ALA A 299 7.96 1.05 17.05
N HIS A 300 8.43 1.49 18.23
CA HIS A 300 7.56 1.93 19.32
C HIS A 300 6.66 3.08 18.89
N ARG A 301 7.22 4.14 18.26
CA ARG A 301 6.46 5.28 17.80
C ARG A 301 5.37 4.89 16.79
N LEU A 302 5.73 4.10 15.77
CA LEU A 302 4.77 3.70 14.75
C LEU A 302 3.70 2.75 15.32
N LEU A 303 4.10 1.77 16.14
CA LEU A 303 3.15 0.84 16.74
C LEU A 303 2.17 1.54 17.70
N LEU A 304 2.62 2.56 18.43
CA LEU A 304 1.76 3.40 19.26
C LEU A 304 0.73 4.17 18.41
N LEU A 305 1.11 4.66 17.23
CA LEU A 305 0.19 5.30 16.29
C LEU A 305 -0.82 4.31 15.71
N LEU A 306 -0.41 3.04 15.50
CA LEU A 306 -1.28 1.97 15.00
C LEU A 306 -2.18 1.38 16.08
N TYR A 307 -1.82 1.49 17.35
CA TYR A 307 -2.60 0.92 18.45
C TYR A 307 -4.05 1.39 18.43
N ARG A 308 -4.27 2.68 18.18
CA ARG A 308 -5.63 3.24 18.16
C ARG A 308 -6.49 2.69 17.02
N PRO A 309 -6.08 2.78 15.74
CA PRO A 309 -6.88 2.25 14.64
C PRO A 309 -6.99 0.72 14.64
N TRP A 310 -6.02 0.00 15.20
CA TRP A 310 -6.02 -1.46 15.20
C TRP A 310 -6.76 -2.09 16.38
N CYS A 311 -6.68 -1.48 17.56
CA CYS A 311 -7.07 -2.12 18.82
C CYS A 311 -8.20 -1.41 19.55
N LEU A 312 -8.53 -0.19 19.18
CA LEU A 312 -9.60 0.57 19.82
C LEU A 312 -10.74 0.78 18.83
N ALA A 313 -11.96 0.82 19.34
CA ALA A 313 -13.12 1.17 18.52
C ALA A 313 -12.91 2.50 17.80
N ALA A 314 -13.39 2.60 16.57
CA ALA A 314 -13.36 3.85 15.82
C ALA A 314 -14.06 4.94 16.66
N MET A 315 -13.33 6.02 16.92
CA MET A 315 -13.97 7.17 17.56
C MET A 315 -14.63 8.02 16.47
N PRO A 316 -15.87 8.46 16.70
CA PRO A 316 -16.51 9.42 15.83
C PRO A 316 -15.63 10.68 15.70
N ARG A 317 -15.69 11.33 14.55
CA ARG A 317 -14.91 12.54 14.30
C ARG A 317 -15.27 13.59 15.35
N ARG A 318 -14.25 14.16 15.99
CA ARG A 318 -14.43 15.16 17.03
C ARG A 318 -15.14 16.43 16.52
N TYR A 319 -14.99 16.75 15.24
CA TYR A 319 -15.58 17.93 14.62
C TYR A 319 -16.26 17.56 13.31
N GLU A 320 -17.48 18.05 13.15
CA GLU A 320 -18.22 17.94 11.91
C GLU A 320 -17.50 18.66 10.78
N ARG A 321 -17.51 18.10 9.59
CA ARG A 321 -17.00 18.74 8.38
C ARG A 321 -18.17 19.32 7.59
N LYS A 322 -18.02 20.58 7.20
CA LYS A 322 -18.97 21.29 6.36
C LYS A 322 -18.39 21.48 4.98
N ALA A 323 -19.18 21.21 3.95
CA ALA A 323 -18.79 21.53 2.60
C ALA A 323 -18.45 23.03 2.50
N ALA A 324 -17.33 23.34 1.93
CA ALA A 324 -16.88 24.71 1.73
C ALA A 324 -16.38 24.87 0.29
N LYS A 325 -16.49 26.08 -0.23
CA LYS A 325 -16.01 26.44 -1.56
C LYS A 325 -15.03 27.59 -1.41
N GLY A 326 -14.04 27.65 -2.24
CA GLY A 326 -13.04 28.69 -2.28
C GLY A 326 -11.68 28.11 -2.67
N GLN A 327 -10.71 28.97 -2.74
CA GLN A 327 -9.31 28.61 -2.99
C GLN A 327 -8.46 29.11 -1.84
N LEU A 328 -7.42 28.34 -1.51
CA LEU A 328 -6.44 28.67 -0.49
C LEU A 328 -5.07 28.65 -1.14
N PRO A 329 -4.33 29.79 -1.11
CA PRO A 329 -2.95 29.81 -1.55
C PRO A 329 -2.10 28.91 -0.64
N ALA A 330 -1.34 27.99 -1.22
CA ALA A 330 -0.54 27.03 -0.50
C ALA A 330 0.85 26.90 -1.14
N THR A 331 1.84 26.67 -0.30
CA THR A 331 3.19 26.30 -0.70
C THR A 331 3.64 25.05 0.04
N TYR A 332 4.62 24.35 -0.49
CA TYR A 332 5.12 23.10 0.08
C TYR A 332 6.65 23.07 0.05
N GLY A 333 7.20 22.27 0.96
CA GLY A 333 8.62 22.22 1.25
C GLY A 333 9.03 23.24 2.32
N PHE A 334 10.04 22.87 3.11
CA PHE A 334 10.45 23.65 4.28
C PHE A 334 10.93 25.06 3.94
N GLU A 335 11.80 25.20 2.94
CA GLU A 335 12.39 26.49 2.57
C GLU A 335 11.34 27.50 2.09
N LYS A 336 10.40 27.04 1.24
CA LYS A 336 9.30 27.85 0.75
C LYS A 336 8.35 28.26 1.88
N ALA A 337 7.97 27.29 2.72
CA ALA A 337 7.12 27.56 3.88
C ALA A 337 7.77 28.59 4.82
N HIS A 338 9.07 28.43 5.10
CA HIS A 338 9.83 29.39 5.91
C HIS A 338 9.78 30.79 5.29
N TYR A 339 10.05 30.90 3.98
CA TYR A 339 10.04 32.19 3.28
C TYR A 339 8.68 32.90 3.35
N PHE A 340 7.58 32.17 3.09
CA PHE A 340 6.24 32.78 3.11
C PHE A 340 5.74 33.11 4.54
N ILE A 341 6.33 32.52 5.57
CA ILE A 341 6.04 32.86 6.96
C ILE A 341 6.89 34.03 7.45
N THR A 342 8.18 34.06 7.12
CA THR A 342 9.15 34.99 7.70
C THR A 342 9.53 36.16 6.76
N GLY A 343 9.27 36.01 5.47
CA GLY A 343 9.76 36.95 4.44
C GLY A 343 11.26 36.81 4.13
N GLN A 344 11.94 35.84 4.70
CA GLN A 344 13.39 35.66 4.58
C GLN A 344 13.73 34.26 4.02
N GLU A 345 14.81 34.18 3.25
CA GLU A 345 15.36 32.90 2.81
C GLU A 345 15.90 32.13 4.01
N PHE A 346 15.61 30.79 4.03
CA PHE A 346 16.11 29.93 5.10
C PHE A 346 17.62 29.78 5.03
N GLN A 347 18.28 30.07 6.13
CA GLN A 347 19.70 29.81 6.32
C GLN A 347 19.88 28.82 7.48
N GLN A 348 20.63 27.74 7.25
CA GLN A 348 20.98 26.84 8.33
C GLN A 348 21.83 27.57 9.38
N PRO A 349 21.51 27.48 10.68
CA PRO A 349 22.35 28.02 11.71
C PRO A 349 23.70 27.27 11.71
N GLN A 350 24.73 27.92 11.24
CA GLN A 350 26.10 27.39 11.24
C GLN A 350 27.04 28.38 11.94
N HIS A 351 28.08 27.87 12.53
CA HIS A 351 29.13 28.68 13.14
C HIS A 351 29.97 29.49 12.11
N VAL A 352 29.83 29.15 10.83
CA VAL A 352 30.46 29.88 9.71
C VAL A 352 29.35 30.44 8.82
N ARG A 353 29.40 31.75 8.58
CA ARG A 353 28.45 32.42 7.68
C ARG A 353 28.62 31.85 6.27
N MET A 354 27.60 31.22 5.75
CA MET A 354 27.50 30.84 4.36
C MET A 354 26.56 31.85 3.67
N PHE A 355 26.98 32.35 2.51
CA PHE A 355 26.15 33.26 1.72
C PHE A 355 25.02 32.44 1.06
N SER A 356 23.80 32.97 1.09
CA SER A 356 22.69 32.43 0.32
C SER A 356 23.02 32.54 -1.19
N ARG A 357 22.30 31.79 -2.01
CA ARG A 357 22.45 31.84 -3.47
C ARG A 357 22.20 33.25 -4.00
N ALA A 358 21.18 33.92 -3.46
CA ALA A 358 20.86 35.32 -3.85
C ALA A 358 21.92 36.34 -3.42
N GLU A 359 22.52 36.16 -2.25
CA GLU A 359 23.64 36.95 -1.79
C GLU A 359 24.87 36.71 -2.67
N MET A 360 25.15 35.47 -3.05
CA MET A 360 26.21 35.13 -3.99
C MET A 360 26.00 35.77 -5.37
N ASP A 361 24.80 35.63 -5.93
CA ASP A 361 24.44 36.24 -7.22
C ASP A 361 24.52 37.74 -7.15
N SER A 362 24.16 38.41 -6.04
CA SER A 362 24.31 39.83 -5.82
C SER A 362 25.78 40.26 -5.72
N LEU A 363 26.60 39.48 -5.01
CA LEU A 363 28.05 39.70 -4.94
C LEU A 363 28.70 39.61 -6.32
N TRP A 364 28.32 38.62 -7.12
CA TRP A 364 28.84 38.42 -8.47
C TRP A 364 28.36 39.47 -9.45
N THR A 365 27.11 39.92 -9.36
CA THR A 365 26.50 40.84 -10.34
C THR A 365 26.84 42.29 -10.03
N PHE A 366 26.82 42.67 -8.76
CA PHE A 366 26.93 44.10 -8.38
C PHE A 366 28.22 44.43 -7.63
N ARG A 367 29.07 43.45 -7.28
CA ARG A 367 30.31 43.60 -6.50
C ARG A 367 30.14 44.44 -5.22
N ASN A 368 28.93 44.47 -4.66
CA ASN A 368 28.61 45.22 -3.45
C ASN A 368 29.08 44.45 -2.21
N GLN A 369 29.62 45.18 -1.24
CA GLN A 369 29.84 44.64 0.10
C GLN A 369 28.47 44.46 0.77
N LEU A 370 28.14 43.23 1.11
CA LEU A 370 26.92 42.95 1.84
C LEU A 370 27.08 43.37 3.31
N ASP A 371 26.11 44.12 3.82
CA ASP A 371 26.04 44.43 5.25
C ASP A 371 25.73 43.14 6.03
N PRO A 372 26.62 42.70 6.92
CA PRO A 372 26.42 41.47 7.66
C PRO A 372 25.22 41.50 8.62
N THR A 373 24.65 42.68 8.85
CA THR A 373 23.54 42.87 9.82
C THR A 373 22.16 42.94 9.16
N GLN A 374 22.09 43.13 7.83
CA GLN A 374 20.80 43.21 7.10
C GLN A 374 20.66 42.02 6.15
N PRO A 375 19.68 41.15 6.36
CA PRO A 375 19.34 40.12 5.39
C PRO A 375 18.78 40.76 4.12
N LEU A 376 19.29 40.38 2.95
CA LEU A 376 18.75 40.79 1.66
C LEU A 376 17.29 40.33 1.54
N GLN A 377 16.36 41.25 1.34
CA GLN A 377 15.00 40.95 0.98
C GLN A 377 14.94 40.51 -0.49
N VAL A 378 15.02 39.19 -0.70
CA VAL A 378 14.90 38.58 -2.03
C VAL A 378 13.44 38.30 -2.32
N ARG A 379 12.93 38.72 -3.48
CA ARG A 379 11.54 38.46 -3.86
C ARG A 379 11.35 36.97 -4.14
N ALA A 380 10.18 36.40 -3.73
CA ALA A 380 9.82 35.00 -3.96
C ALA A 380 10.04 34.56 -5.42
N ALA A 381 9.71 35.39 -6.38
CA ALA A 381 9.91 35.11 -7.80
C ALA A 381 11.38 34.90 -8.20
N GLN A 382 12.33 35.57 -7.54
CA GLN A 382 13.77 35.43 -7.79
C GLN A 382 14.29 34.08 -7.24
N LEU A 383 13.64 33.53 -6.19
CA LEU A 383 13.93 32.22 -5.62
C LEU A 383 13.15 31.10 -6.30
N GLY A 384 12.29 31.43 -7.27
CA GLY A 384 11.41 30.45 -7.90
C GLY A 384 10.33 29.90 -6.95
N PHE A 385 10.01 30.62 -5.87
CA PHE A 385 8.98 30.24 -4.91
C PHE A 385 7.60 30.67 -5.39
N ILE A 386 6.69 29.71 -5.54
CA ILE A 386 5.34 29.91 -6.07
C ILE A 386 4.33 29.49 -5.01
N LEU A 387 3.24 30.25 -4.91
CA LEU A 387 2.02 29.88 -4.21
C LEU A 387 1.07 29.25 -5.22
N ASP A 388 0.68 28.01 -4.99
CA ASP A 388 -0.32 27.30 -5.76
C ASP A 388 -1.70 27.49 -5.13
N ASN A 389 -2.74 27.76 -5.91
CA ASN A 389 -4.12 27.81 -5.41
C ASN A 389 -4.73 26.42 -5.34
N TRP A 390 -5.15 26.02 -4.15
CA TRP A 390 -5.81 24.74 -3.91
C TRP A 390 -7.29 24.94 -3.60
N ASP A 391 -8.16 24.13 -4.20
CA ASP A 391 -9.60 24.18 -3.97
C ASP A 391 -9.93 23.63 -2.59
N ILE A 392 -10.78 24.35 -1.83
CA ILE A 392 -11.32 23.88 -0.57
C ILE A 392 -12.50 22.95 -0.89
N CYS A 393 -12.43 21.68 -0.48
CA CYS A 393 -13.52 20.72 -0.62
C CYS A 393 -14.46 20.73 0.57
N ASP A 394 -13.89 20.76 1.78
CA ASP A 394 -14.60 20.87 3.04
C ASP A 394 -13.69 21.46 4.13
N GLN A 395 -14.29 21.94 5.19
CA GLN A 395 -13.61 22.49 6.35
C GLN A 395 -14.23 22.00 7.66
N SER A 396 -13.42 21.97 8.70
CA SER A 396 -13.80 21.75 10.09
C SER A 396 -13.11 22.80 10.98
N LEU A 397 -13.43 22.82 12.27
CA LEU A 397 -12.80 23.74 13.21
C LEU A 397 -11.25 23.63 13.17
N ASN A 398 -10.71 22.44 12.93
CA ASN A 398 -9.28 22.15 13.02
C ASN A 398 -8.60 21.87 11.67
N GLY A 399 -9.25 22.13 10.53
CA GLY A 399 -8.56 21.91 9.26
C GLY A 399 -9.44 21.92 8.02
N TYR A 400 -8.77 21.86 6.91
CA TYR A 400 -9.33 21.85 5.56
C TYR A 400 -9.08 20.51 4.89
N ARG A 401 -9.99 20.11 4.02
CA ARG A 401 -9.68 19.15 2.95
C ARG A 401 -9.49 19.96 1.67
N LEU A 402 -8.26 19.96 1.20
CA LEU A 402 -7.87 20.67 -0.01
C LEU A 402 -7.71 19.72 -1.16
N ARG A 403 -8.05 20.18 -2.35
CA ARG A 403 -7.79 19.49 -3.61
C ARG A 403 -6.94 20.38 -4.49
N ARG A 404 -5.84 19.83 -4.95
CA ARG A 404 -4.95 20.50 -5.87
C ARG A 404 -5.46 20.35 -7.30
N GLY A 405 -5.31 21.40 -8.10
CA GLY A 405 -5.51 21.34 -9.55
C GLY A 405 -4.39 20.54 -10.26
N SER A 406 -4.59 20.25 -11.52
CA SER A 406 -3.61 19.54 -12.37
C SER A 406 -2.37 20.39 -12.72
N ALA A 407 -2.50 21.71 -12.63
CA ALA A 407 -1.38 22.63 -12.86
C ALA A 407 -0.55 22.81 -11.56
N GLY A 408 0.77 22.88 -11.70
CA GLY A 408 1.68 23.13 -10.60
C GLY A 408 2.66 21.98 -10.32
N SER A 409 3.64 22.19 -9.44
CA SER A 409 4.68 21.21 -9.13
C SER A 409 4.14 20.04 -8.32
N ARG A 410 4.73 18.86 -8.48
CA ARG A 410 4.37 17.65 -7.72
C ARG A 410 4.87 17.75 -6.28
N VAL A 411 4.13 17.20 -5.33
CA VAL A 411 4.38 17.26 -3.88
C VAL A 411 4.69 15.85 -3.36
N MET A 412 5.74 15.73 -2.56
CA MET A 412 6.03 14.45 -1.90
C MET A 412 5.11 14.26 -0.70
N HIS A 413 4.71 13.02 -0.45
CA HIS A 413 4.01 12.68 0.78
C HIS A 413 4.89 13.01 2.01
N GLY A 414 4.30 13.69 2.99
CA GLY A 414 5.02 14.09 4.21
C GLY A 414 5.76 15.42 4.11
N GLU A 415 5.73 16.11 2.97
CA GLU A 415 6.24 17.48 2.89
C GLU A 415 5.42 18.45 3.75
N LEU A 416 6.11 19.44 4.29
CA LEU A 416 5.48 20.54 5.03
C LEU A 416 4.65 21.38 4.07
N LEU A 417 3.38 21.60 4.41
CA LEU A 417 2.48 22.49 3.69
C LEU A 417 2.24 23.75 4.53
N ALA A 418 2.42 24.91 3.94
CA ALA A 418 2.01 26.19 4.52
C ALA A 418 0.91 26.82 3.68
N THR A 419 -0.09 27.39 4.34
CA THR A 419 -1.18 28.10 3.68
C THR A 419 -1.17 29.56 4.12
N VAL A 420 -1.42 30.44 3.16
CA VAL A 420 -1.56 31.88 3.44
C VAL A 420 -3.05 32.17 3.57
N ARG A 421 -3.45 32.76 4.70
CA ARG A 421 -4.81 33.23 4.95
C ARG A 421 -4.77 34.76 4.89
N GLU A 422 -5.57 35.35 4.00
CA GLU A 422 -5.81 36.79 3.99
C GLU A 422 -6.56 37.25 5.23
#